data_7572c3bba6dea421aa6761950c45fc04
#
_entry.id   7572c3bba6dea421aa6761950c45fc04
#
_cell.length_a   1.000
_cell.length_b   1.000
_cell.length_c   1.000
_cell.angle_alpha   90.00
_cell.angle_beta   90.00
_cell.angle_gamma   90.00
#
_symmetry.space_group_name_H-M   'P 1'
#
loop_
_entity.id
_entity.type
_entity.pdbx_description
1 polymer ?
#
loop_
_entity_poly.entity_id
_entity_poly.type
_entity_poly.pdbx_seq_one_letter_code
_entity_poly.pdbx_strand_id
1 'polypeptide(L)'
;MWASCTVGLMIGALAARGQPTHLLVLAGALLLFLLPADWLIRRQIRSGRGLITITRDAIASAAFNGKEKRLLWSEIDNVTVETVQNTPYLAFRLKAGSSAAGKRRFLAWRNRSKRILTLSSFDTADRERLLDSIQIHLRLRGGSAGTPSMPVNPFKAERQFEEKLEALAPQPRLTYALIALNVLAWLVTLLQGGNPLQTPIGVLFSLGGNAAFEVQHGEWWRLLSATFLHAGVLHLAINMFGLYATGVAVERIYGPVAYLLIYLGAGLLGSALSLSFAAQHAIGVGASGAVFGVAGAWLVAIGRYRSLMPQTLSKRLLTQLGLFVLYSLVQGLTKPGVDNAAHIGGLAGGCMLAMILPARLDMDRYRRLLPGRAAMALAAAGAGIAVLAMLAPKAMLDHRQFFASAEAAERGFNAFGAAADAMQADQQALAAGRLSARQWVERSHAIHAPALRRAADMLRAIKLAQGDPRVALQHDITRYADLTVEAMELTVMETPESLEPVSTDPARLERIQRQRDAARKQLQMDADALRHRPFS
;
A
#
# COMPACT_ATOMS: atom_id res chain seq x y z
N MET A 1 -10.89 -24.35 -0.83
CA MET A 1 -10.55 -25.10 0.40
C MET A 1 -9.42 -24.45 1.21
N TRP A 2 -8.27 -24.07 0.65
CA TRP A 2 -7.18 -23.44 1.40
C TRP A 2 -7.52 -22.06 1.99
N ALA A 3 -8.23 -21.22 1.28
CA ALA A 3 -8.68 -19.92 1.80
C ALA A 3 -9.62 -20.03 3.02
N SER A 4 -10.43 -21.08 3.08
CA SER A 4 -11.33 -21.29 4.21
C SER A 4 -10.62 -21.77 5.47
N CYS A 5 -9.53 -22.55 5.34
CA CYS A 5 -8.73 -23.01 6.48
C CYS A 5 -7.88 -21.90 7.07
N THR A 6 -7.28 -21.05 6.23
CA THR A 6 -6.47 -19.89 6.71
C THR A 6 -7.34 -18.83 7.39
N VAL A 7 -8.53 -18.58 6.87
CA VAL A 7 -9.52 -17.69 7.49
C VAL A 7 -10.02 -18.27 8.83
N GLY A 8 -10.27 -19.59 8.89
CA GLY A 8 -10.69 -20.26 10.13
C GLY A 8 -9.62 -20.22 11.24
N LEU A 9 -8.33 -20.41 10.90
CA LEU A 9 -7.20 -20.30 11.82
C LEU A 9 -7.00 -18.86 12.33
N MET A 10 -7.14 -17.86 11.44
CA MET A 10 -7.08 -16.44 11.82
C MET A 10 -8.23 -16.04 12.76
N ILE A 11 -9.46 -16.48 12.47
CA ILE A 11 -10.61 -16.24 13.32
C ILE A 11 -10.41 -16.88 14.70
N GLY A 12 -9.89 -18.11 14.77
CA GLY A 12 -9.58 -18.79 16.02
C GLY A 12 -8.52 -18.08 16.87
N ALA A 13 -7.43 -17.60 16.25
CA ALA A 13 -6.35 -16.88 16.93
C ALA A 13 -6.77 -15.50 17.46
N LEU A 14 -7.67 -14.79 16.75
CA LEU A 14 -8.20 -13.49 17.16
C LEU A 14 -9.30 -13.62 18.23
N ALA A 15 -10.11 -14.68 18.18
CA ALA A 15 -11.12 -14.99 19.20
C ALA A 15 -10.50 -15.27 20.58
N ALA A 16 -9.31 -15.85 20.61
CA ALA A 16 -8.58 -16.14 21.84
C ALA A 16 -8.13 -14.89 22.62
N ARG A 17 -8.16 -13.69 22.04
CA ARG A 17 -7.74 -12.42 22.66
C ARG A 17 -8.86 -11.48 23.14
N GLY A 18 -10.11 -11.92 23.13
CA GLY A 18 -11.20 -11.22 23.82
C GLY A 18 -11.70 -9.91 23.21
N GLN A 19 -11.40 -9.63 21.92
CA GLN A 19 -11.94 -8.45 21.21
C GLN A 19 -12.89 -8.86 20.05
N PRO A 20 -14.16 -9.14 20.32
CA PRO A 20 -15.11 -9.66 19.32
C PRO A 20 -15.45 -8.65 18.19
N THR A 21 -15.32 -7.35 18.44
CA THR A 21 -15.66 -6.30 17.47
C THR A 21 -14.75 -6.31 16.24
N HIS A 22 -13.45 -6.56 16.41
CA HIS A 22 -12.50 -6.60 15.27
C HIS A 22 -12.70 -7.83 14.39
N LEU A 23 -13.13 -8.94 14.97
CA LEU A 23 -13.51 -10.18 14.24
C LEU A 23 -14.73 -9.96 13.35
N LEU A 24 -15.74 -9.28 13.86
CA LEU A 24 -16.96 -8.97 13.11
C LEU A 24 -16.67 -8.01 11.95
N VAL A 25 -15.77 -7.03 12.14
CA VAL A 25 -15.35 -6.11 11.08
C VAL A 25 -14.55 -6.85 10.02
N LEU A 26 -13.64 -7.73 10.39
CA LEU A 26 -12.84 -8.51 9.43
C LEU A 26 -13.71 -9.53 8.67
N ALA A 27 -14.59 -10.23 9.35
CA ALA A 27 -15.57 -11.13 8.74
C ALA A 27 -16.52 -10.37 7.82
N GLY A 28 -17.01 -9.20 8.23
CA GLY A 28 -17.83 -8.31 7.42
C GLY A 28 -17.10 -7.80 6.17
N ALA A 29 -15.86 -7.37 6.29
CA ALA A 29 -15.03 -6.92 5.18
C ALA A 29 -14.74 -8.07 4.20
N LEU A 30 -14.40 -9.26 4.69
CA LEU A 30 -14.21 -10.46 3.87
C LEU A 30 -15.50 -10.87 3.15
N LEU A 31 -16.64 -10.86 3.84
CA LEU A 31 -17.94 -11.13 3.24
C LEU A 31 -18.33 -10.08 2.20
N LEU A 32 -18.03 -8.81 2.45
CA LEU A 32 -18.29 -7.70 1.52
C LEU A 32 -17.49 -7.83 0.22
N PHE A 33 -16.31 -8.45 0.24
CA PHE A 33 -15.48 -8.73 -0.94
C PHE A 33 -15.80 -10.09 -1.57
N LEU A 34 -15.95 -11.15 -0.78
CA LEU A 34 -16.12 -12.51 -1.28
C LEU A 34 -17.52 -12.75 -1.83
N LEU A 35 -18.57 -12.22 -1.20
CA LEU A 35 -19.94 -12.40 -1.68
C LEU A 35 -20.21 -11.74 -3.04
N PRO A 36 -19.81 -10.49 -3.32
CA PRO A 36 -19.92 -9.92 -4.64
C PRO A 36 -19.06 -10.64 -5.68
N ALA A 37 -17.84 -11.09 -5.31
CA ALA A 37 -16.98 -11.86 -6.19
C ALA A 37 -17.60 -13.22 -6.55
N ASP A 38 -18.07 -13.97 -5.55
CA ASP A 38 -18.78 -15.25 -5.75
C ASP A 38 -20.07 -15.05 -6.57
N TRP A 39 -20.85 -14.01 -6.23
CA TRP A 39 -22.05 -13.66 -6.99
C TRP A 39 -21.73 -13.30 -8.46
N LEU A 40 -20.68 -12.51 -8.71
CA LEU A 40 -20.24 -12.17 -10.06
C LEU A 40 -19.79 -13.40 -10.84
N ILE A 41 -19.00 -14.29 -10.19
CA ILE A 41 -18.55 -15.55 -10.79
C ILE A 41 -19.76 -16.45 -11.11
N ARG A 42 -20.67 -16.65 -10.15
CA ARG A 42 -21.89 -17.46 -10.36
C ARG A 42 -22.80 -16.83 -11.42
N ARG A 43 -22.94 -15.50 -11.42
CA ARG A 43 -23.69 -14.78 -12.44
C ARG A 43 -23.04 -14.97 -13.82
N GLN A 44 -21.72 -14.92 -13.92
CA GLN A 44 -20.99 -15.12 -15.18
C GLN A 44 -21.13 -16.56 -15.69
N ILE A 45 -21.03 -17.55 -14.79
CA ILE A 45 -21.28 -18.96 -15.10
C ILE A 45 -22.74 -19.18 -15.54
N ARG A 46 -23.71 -18.69 -14.78
CA ARG A 46 -25.16 -18.83 -15.08
C ARG A 46 -25.57 -18.08 -16.37
N SER A 47 -24.89 -16.99 -16.70
CA SER A 47 -25.21 -16.22 -17.91
C SER A 47 -24.80 -16.90 -19.20
N GLY A 48 -24.06 -18.02 -19.13
CA GLY A 48 -23.51 -18.72 -20.30
C GLY A 48 -22.60 -17.87 -21.19
N ARG A 49 -22.15 -16.69 -20.68
CA ARG A 49 -21.32 -15.75 -21.47
C ARG A 49 -19.95 -16.32 -21.84
N GLY A 50 -19.49 -17.32 -21.09
CA GLY A 50 -18.26 -18.07 -21.39
C GLY A 50 -18.47 -19.24 -22.35
N LEU A 51 -19.71 -19.55 -22.75
CA LEU A 51 -19.99 -20.66 -23.67
C LEU A 51 -20.10 -20.16 -25.11
N ILE A 52 -19.32 -20.79 -25.98
CA ILE A 52 -19.40 -20.60 -27.41
C ILE A 52 -19.76 -21.94 -28.03
N THR A 53 -20.85 -21.96 -28.76
CA THR A 53 -21.29 -23.15 -29.48
C THR A 53 -20.97 -22.98 -30.97
N ILE A 54 -20.12 -23.86 -31.47
CA ILE A 54 -19.79 -23.93 -32.89
C ILE A 54 -20.53 -25.12 -33.46
N THR A 55 -21.39 -24.86 -34.44
CA THR A 55 -22.10 -25.90 -35.17
C THR A 55 -21.67 -25.87 -36.63
N ARG A 56 -22.12 -26.87 -37.39
CA ARG A 56 -21.87 -26.93 -38.84
C ARG A 56 -22.30 -25.66 -39.60
N ASP A 57 -23.35 -24.99 -39.12
CA ASP A 57 -23.99 -23.87 -39.84
C ASP A 57 -23.78 -22.51 -39.19
N ALA A 58 -23.43 -22.46 -37.92
CA ALA A 58 -23.42 -21.22 -37.15
C ALA A 58 -22.46 -21.24 -35.97
N ILE A 59 -22.09 -20.05 -35.53
CA ILE A 59 -21.46 -19.81 -34.22
C ILE A 59 -22.47 -19.06 -33.34
N ALA A 60 -22.63 -19.48 -32.10
CA ALA A 60 -23.52 -18.87 -31.14
C ALA A 60 -22.82 -18.60 -29.82
N SER A 61 -23.08 -17.45 -29.20
CA SER A 61 -22.63 -17.09 -27.85
C SER A 61 -23.50 -16.01 -27.25
N ALA A 62 -23.80 -16.16 -25.96
CA ALA A 62 -24.46 -15.12 -25.14
C ALA A 62 -23.58 -13.83 -25.04
N ALA A 63 -22.27 -13.95 -25.26
CA ALA A 63 -21.30 -12.85 -25.18
C ALA A 63 -21.27 -11.97 -26.45
N PHE A 64 -21.93 -12.34 -27.54
CA PHE A 64 -22.02 -11.44 -28.69
C PHE A 64 -22.70 -10.12 -28.34
N ASN A 65 -22.14 -9.03 -28.86
CA ASN A 65 -22.80 -7.74 -28.78
C ASN A 65 -24.03 -7.72 -29.72
N GLY A 66 -25.16 -7.15 -29.28
CA GLY A 66 -26.39 -7.05 -30.04
C GLY A 66 -27.45 -8.07 -29.64
N LYS A 67 -28.63 -8.04 -30.34
CA LYS A 67 -29.79 -8.88 -30.00
C LYS A 67 -29.61 -10.32 -30.45
N GLU A 68 -29.04 -10.54 -31.63
CA GLU A 68 -28.81 -11.89 -32.15
C GLU A 68 -27.56 -12.49 -31.54
N LYS A 69 -27.72 -13.64 -30.94
CA LYS A 69 -26.70 -14.41 -30.23
C LYS A 69 -26.16 -15.58 -31.08
N ARG A 70 -26.64 -15.70 -32.32
CA ARG A 70 -26.24 -16.70 -33.31
C ARG A 70 -25.89 -16.03 -34.60
N LEU A 71 -24.76 -16.39 -35.22
CA LEU A 71 -24.31 -15.92 -36.53
C LEU A 71 -24.13 -17.10 -37.47
N LEU A 72 -24.74 -17.08 -38.63
CA LEU A 72 -24.54 -18.09 -39.67
C LEU A 72 -23.20 -17.88 -40.37
N TRP A 73 -22.47 -18.95 -40.62
CA TRP A 73 -21.18 -18.86 -41.32
C TRP A 73 -21.33 -18.23 -42.74
N SER A 74 -22.48 -18.42 -43.39
CA SER A 74 -22.77 -17.83 -44.68
C SER A 74 -22.89 -16.29 -44.65
N GLU A 75 -23.21 -15.73 -43.50
CA GLU A 75 -23.37 -14.27 -43.30
C GLU A 75 -22.06 -13.59 -42.94
N ILE A 76 -21.03 -14.34 -42.53
CA ILE A 76 -19.74 -13.79 -42.13
C ILE A 76 -18.87 -13.56 -43.36
N ASP A 77 -18.36 -12.34 -43.48
CA ASP A 77 -17.44 -11.92 -44.52
C ASP A 77 -15.99 -12.15 -44.08
N ASN A 78 -15.65 -11.69 -42.88
CA ASN A 78 -14.31 -11.80 -42.35
C ASN A 78 -14.34 -11.87 -40.80
N VAL A 79 -13.32 -12.46 -40.22
CA VAL A 79 -13.08 -12.48 -38.77
C VAL A 79 -11.68 -11.95 -38.47
N THR A 80 -11.61 -10.92 -37.63
CA THR A 80 -10.33 -10.32 -37.21
C THR A 80 -10.18 -10.38 -35.71
N VAL A 81 -8.93 -10.54 -35.23
CA VAL A 81 -8.58 -10.36 -33.84
C VAL A 81 -8.22 -8.88 -33.63
N GLU A 82 -8.98 -8.21 -32.80
CA GLU A 82 -8.75 -6.80 -32.45
C GLU A 82 -8.53 -6.68 -30.96
N THR A 83 -7.82 -5.63 -30.55
CA THR A 83 -7.56 -5.35 -29.13
C THR A 83 -8.04 -3.94 -28.82
N VAL A 84 -8.95 -3.80 -27.83
CA VAL A 84 -9.40 -2.52 -27.31
C VAL A 84 -9.10 -2.48 -25.83
N GLN A 85 -8.44 -1.42 -25.37
CA GLN A 85 -8.02 -1.28 -23.97
C GLN A 85 -7.34 -2.56 -23.42
N ASN A 86 -6.44 -3.12 -24.21
CA ASN A 86 -5.69 -4.33 -23.87
C ASN A 86 -6.51 -5.64 -23.76
N THR A 87 -7.80 -5.61 -24.09
CA THR A 87 -8.67 -6.79 -24.10
C THR A 87 -8.80 -7.32 -25.52
N PRO A 88 -8.41 -8.58 -25.79
CA PRO A 88 -8.60 -9.18 -27.11
C PRO A 88 -10.06 -9.55 -27.32
N TYR A 89 -10.53 -9.31 -28.55
CA TYR A 89 -11.84 -9.74 -28.97
C TYR A 89 -11.84 -10.18 -30.44
N LEU A 90 -12.76 -11.06 -30.78
CA LEU A 90 -13.03 -11.42 -32.16
C LEU A 90 -14.07 -10.46 -32.77
N ALA A 91 -13.73 -9.91 -33.89
CA ALA A 91 -14.60 -9.06 -34.66
C ALA A 91 -15.08 -9.78 -35.93
N PHE A 92 -16.35 -10.12 -35.97
CA PHE A 92 -17.00 -10.76 -37.09
C PHE A 92 -17.60 -9.67 -37.98
N ARG A 93 -17.05 -9.46 -39.18
CA ARG A 93 -17.62 -8.59 -40.20
C ARG A 93 -18.69 -9.36 -40.96
N LEU A 94 -19.87 -8.80 -41.04
CA LEU A 94 -21.01 -9.41 -41.74
C LEU A 94 -21.08 -8.93 -43.17
N LYS A 95 -21.50 -9.81 -44.09
CA LYS A 95 -21.77 -9.47 -45.50
C LYS A 95 -22.90 -8.43 -45.62
N ALA A 96 -22.84 -7.61 -46.65
CA ALA A 96 -23.90 -6.67 -46.95
C ALA A 96 -25.22 -7.42 -47.22
N GLY A 97 -26.31 -6.99 -46.56
CA GLY A 97 -27.63 -7.65 -46.69
C GLY A 97 -27.90 -8.82 -45.76
N SER A 98 -26.96 -9.17 -44.83
CA SER A 98 -27.21 -10.22 -43.87
C SER A 98 -28.35 -9.86 -42.90
N SER A 99 -29.16 -10.88 -42.50
CA SER A 99 -30.29 -10.71 -41.59
C SER A 99 -29.82 -10.22 -40.21
N ALA A 100 -28.63 -10.58 -39.81
CA ALA A 100 -27.98 -10.18 -38.55
C ALA A 100 -27.51 -8.70 -38.57
N ALA A 101 -27.50 -8.03 -39.70
CA ALA A 101 -27.04 -6.64 -39.86
C ALA A 101 -28.12 -5.59 -39.52
N GLY A 102 -29.13 -5.86 -38.74
CA GLY A 102 -30.16 -4.96 -38.16
C GLY A 102 -30.59 -3.70 -38.96
N LYS A 103 -31.89 -3.37 -39.00
CA LYS A 103 -32.46 -2.21 -39.77
C LYS A 103 -31.89 -0.86 -39.29
N ARG A 104 -31.67 0.08 -40.25
CA ARG A 104 -31.17 1.45 -40.03
C ARG A 104 -32.01 2.23 -39.03
N ARG A 105 -31.40 2.74 -37.97
CA ARG A 105 -31.93 3.78 -37.09
C ARG A 105 -30.99 4.98 -37.06
N PHE A 106 -31.52 6.20 -37.06
CA PHE A 106 -30.90 7.48 -37.37
C PHE A 106 -29.74 7.95 -36.47
N LEU A 107 -29.39 7.25 -35.40
CA LEU A 107 -28.39 7.67 -34.41
C LEU A 107 -27.30 6.62 -34.17
N ALA A 108 -26.70 6.00 -35.21
CA ALA A 108 -25.71 4.95 -34.99
C ALA A 108 -24.38 5.22 -35.70
N TRP A 109 -23.50 5.87 -35.01
CA TRP A 109 -22.04 5.88 -35.25
C TRP A 109 -21.38 4.48 -35.01
N ARG A 110 -22.15 3.46 -34.73
CA ARG A 110 -21.67 2.11 -34.46
C ARG A 110 -21.79 1.27 -35.72
N ASN A 111 -20.64 0.79 -36.20
CA ASN A 111 -20.51 -0.09 -37.38
C ASN A 111 -21.40 -1.35 -37.21
N ARG A 112 -22.59 -1.39 -37.82
CA ARG A 112 -23.60 -2.45 -37.67
C ARG A 112 -23.26 -3.74 -38.39
N SER A 113 -22.29 -3.68 -39.30
CA SER A 113 -21.76 -4.83 -40.00
C SER A 113 -20.77 -5.64 -39.19
N LYS A 114 -20.54 -5.28 -37.89
CA LYS A 114 -19.54 -5.89 -37.06
C LYS A 114 -20.18 -6.47 -35.77
N ARG A 115 -19.93 -7.74 -35.51
CA ARG A 115 -20.25 -8.40 -34.22
C ARG A 115 -18.96 -8.66 -33.46
N ILE A 116 -19.00 -8.43 -32.17
CA ILE A 116 -17.84 -8.54 -31.30
C ILE A 116 -18.08 -9.63 -30.28
N LEU A 117 -17.08 -10.49 -30.09
CA LEU A 117 -17.02 -11.52 -29.07
C LEU A 117 -15.79 -11.26 -28.19
N THR A 118 -16.03 -10.91 -26.92
CA THR A 118 -14.96 -10.67 -25.96
C THR A 118 -14.30 -11.98 -25.56
N LEU A 119 -12.97 -12.01 -25.56
CA LEU A 119 -12.17 -13.17 -25.22
C LEU A 119 -11.57 -13.09 -23.80
N SER A 120 -11.95 -12.13 -22.99
CA SER A 120 -11.39 -11.91 -21.65
C SER A 120 -11.64 -13.09 -20.69
N SER A 121 -12.71 -13.83 -20.89
CA SER A 121 -13.09 -14.98 -20.03
C SER A 121 -12.46 -16.31 -20.43
N PHE A 122 -11.66 -16.33 -21.50
CA PHE A 122 -11.01 -17.53 -22.01
C PHE A 122 -9.52 -17.48 -21.73
N ASP A 123 -8.93 -18.62 -21.38
CA ASP A 123 -7.49 -18.74 -21.32
C ASP A 123 -6.85 -18.74 -22.71
N THR A 124 -5.53 -18.70 -22.79
CA THR A 124 -4.81 -18.59 -24.06
C THR A 124 -5.02 -19.83 -24.94
N ALA A 125 -5.13 -21.03 -24.33
CA ALA A 125 -5.35 -22.27 -25.05
C ALA A 125 -6.76 -22.33 -25.65
N ASP A 126 -7.76 -21.91 -24.90
CA ASP A 126 -9.15 -21.85 -25.40
C ASP A 126 -9.34 -20.79 -26.48
N ARG A 127 -8.66 -19.65 -26.39
CA ARG A 127 -8.65 -18.60 -27.45
C ARG A 127 -8.05 -19.15 -28.74
N GLU A 128 -6.95 -19.91 -28.63
CA GLU A 128 -6.31 -20.54 -29.79
C GLU A 128 -7.24 -21.56 -30.44
N ARG A 129 -7.78 -22.51 -29.66
CA ARG A 129 -8.71 -23.54 -30.14
C ARG A 129 -9.95 -22.94 -30.80
N LEU A 130 -10.49 -21.90 -30.20
CA LEU A 130 -11.63 -21.19 -30.73
C LEU A 130 -11.33 -20.58 -32.11
N LEU A 131 -10.21 -19.88 -32.23
CA LEU A 131 -9.83 -19.25 -33.49
C LEU A 131 -9.51 -20.29 -34.56
N ASP A 132 -8.81 -21.37 -34.22
CA ASP A 132 -8.55 -22.46 -35.15
C ASP A 132 -9.85 -23.15 -35.63
N SER A 133 -10.81 -23.38 -34.72
CA SER A 133 -12.12 -23.93 -35.06
C SER A 133 -12.90 -23.02 -36.02
N ILE A 134 -12.88 -21.70 -35.76
CA ILE A 134 -13.50 -20.69 -36.65
C ILE A 134 -12.82 -20.72 -38.02
N GLN A 135 -11.50 -20.77 -38.07
CA GLN A 135 -10.74 -20.84 -39.32
C GLN A 135 -11.08 -22.07 -40.15
N ILE A 136 -11.18 -23.24 -39.55
CA ILE A 136 -11.56 -24.48 -40.21
C ILE A 136 -12.95 -24.33 -40.83
N HIS A 137 -13.93 -23.83 -40.07
CA HIS A 137 -15.30 -23.68 -40.57
C HIS A 137 -15.40 -22.66 -41.73
N LEU A 138 -14.65 -21.56 -41.68
CA LEU A 138 -14.60 -20.57 -42.76
C LEU A 138 -13.92 -21.14 -44.04
N ARG A 139 -12.85 -21.95 -43.89
CA ARG A 139 -12.19 -22.62 -45.02
C ARG A 139 -13.08 -23.66 -45.70
N LEU A 140 -13.79 -24.47 -44.94
CA LEU A 140 -14.66 -25.54 -45.46
C LEU A 140 -15.86 -24.98 -46.26
N ARG A 141 -16.24 -23.71 -46.07
CA ARG A 141 -17.38 -23.08 -46.76
C ARG A 141 -17.01 -22.00 -47.77
N GLY A 142 -15.74 -21.61 -47.83
CA GLY A 142 -15.23 -20.68 -48.84
C GLY A 142 -15.05 -21.42 -50.18
N GLY A 143 -16.12 -21.51 -50.95
CA GLY A 143 -15.98 -21.88 -52.37
C GLY A 143 -15.09 -20.84 -53.07
N SER A 144 -14.22 -21.29 -53.93
CA SER A 144 -13.19 -20.78 -54.84
C SER A 144 -13.17 -19.27 -55.28
N ALA A 145 -13.74 -18.35 -54.58
CA ALA A 145 -13.66 -16.92 -54.86
C ALA A 145 -13.33 -16.12 -53.61
N GLY A 146 -12.04 -15.87 -53.42
CA GLY A 146 -11.54 -14.97 -52.39
C GLY A 146 -11.49 -15.58 -50.96
N THR A 147 -10.46 -16.41 -50.68
CA THR A 147 -10.12 -16.78 -49.32
C THR A 147 -9.85 -15.47 -48.53
N PRO A 148 -10.64 -15.18 -47.48
CA PRO A 148 -10.31 -14.05 -46.61
C PRO A 148 -8.89 -14.30 -46.10
N SER A 149 -8.02 -13.31 -46.18
CA SER A 149 -6.68 -13.39 -45.60
C SER A 149 -6.85 -13.54 -44.09
N MET A 150 -6.80 -14.79 -43.62
CA MET A 150 -6.92 -15.07 -42.18
C MET A 150 -5.63 -14.65 -41.50
N PRO A 151 -5.70 -13.80 -40.48
CA PRO A 151 -4.51 -13.46 -39.71
C PRO A 151 -3.91 -14.72 -39.06
N VAL A 152 -2.59 -14.79 -39.05
CA VAL A 152 -1.88 -15.81 -38.24
C VAL A 152 -2.47 -15.78 -36.83
N ASN A 153 -2.80 -16.95 -36.29
CA ASN A 153 -3.39 -17.03 -34.95
C ASN A 153 -2.44 -16.44 -33.89
N PRO A 154 -2.69 -15.21 -33.37
CA PRO A 154 -1.76 -14.56 -32.46
C PRO A 154 -1.69 -15.29 -31.11
N PHE A 155 -2.72 -16.04 -30.74
CA PHE A 155 -2.78 -16.77 -29.47
C PHE A 155 -1.88 -18.00 -29.48
N LYS A 156 -1.63 -18.59 -30.66
CA LYS A 156 -0.67 -19.69 -30.79
C LYS A 156 0.74 -19.28 -30.36
N ALA A 157 1.18 -18.10 -30.78
CA ALA A 157 2.48 -17.57 -30.39
C ALA A 157 2.52 -17.20 -28.89
N GLU A 158 1.42 -16.65 -28.34
CA GLU A 158 1.32 -16.38 -26.90
C GLU A 158 1.38 -17.66 -26.08
N ARG A 159 0.62 -18.69 -26.45
CA ARG A 159 0.65 -20.01 -25.78
C ARG A 159 2.02 -20.67 -25.84
N GLN A 160 2.64 -20.72 -27.01
CA GLN A 160 3.98 -21.30 -27.16
C GLN A 160 5.01 -20.57 -26.27
N PHE A 161 4.88 -19.25 -26.12
CA PHE A 161 5.75 -18.50 -25.22
C PHE A 161 5.46 -18.80 -23.74
N GLU A 162 4.19 -18.89 -23.33
CA GLU A 162 3.78 -19.28 -21.97
C GLU A 162 4.26 -20.68 -21.62
N GLU A 163 4.06 -21.68 -22.52
CA GLU A 163 4.56 -23.05 -22.36
C GLU A 163 6.09 -23.11 -22.22
N LYS A 164 6.80 -22.26 -22.98
CA LYS A 164 8.25 -22.14 -22.87
C LYS A 164 8.69 -21.59 -21.50
N LEU A 165 7.99 -20.58 -20.99
CA LEU A 165 8.25 -20.05 -19.64
C LEU A 165 7.91 -21.08 -18.56
N GLU A 166 6.80 -21.80 -18.72
CA GLU A 166 6.41 -22.86 -17.78
C GLU A 166 7.41 -24.02 -17.76
N ALA A 167 7.93 -24.41 -18.91
CA ALA A 167 8.97 -25.45 -19.00
C ALA A 167 10.27 -25.05 -18.27
N LEU A 168 10.61 -23.75 -18.22
CA LEU A 168 11.77 -23.24 -17.46
C LEU A 168 11.61 -23.38 -15.94
N ALA A 169 10.40 -23.14 -15.42
CA ALA A 169 10.06 -23.30 -14.01
C ALA A 169 8.56 -23.62 -13.88
N PRO A 170 8.17 -24.90 -13.87
CA PRO A 170 6.77 -25.29 -13.75
C PRO A 170 6.12 -24.78 -12.47
N GLN A 171 6.88 -24.72 -11.37
CA GLN A 171 6.45 -24.19 -10.09
C GLN A 171 7.37 -23.05 -9.64
N PRO A 172 6.87 -21.81 -9.53
CA PRO A 172 7.63 -20.66 -9.03
C PRO A 172 7.71 -20.70 -7.49
N ARG A 173 8.53 -21.64 -6.98
CA ARG A 173 8.60 -21.97 -5.54
C ARG A 173 9.09 -20.81 -4.70
N LEU A 174 10.02 -20.00 -5.23
CA LEU A 174 10.57 -18.89 -4.48
C LEU A 174 9.58 -17.74 -4.33
N THR A 175 8.78 -17.46 -5.37
CA THR A 175 7.69 -16.49 -5.28
C THR A 175 6.70 -16.89 -4.17
N TYR A 176 6.30 -18.16 -4.12
CA TYR A 176 5.40 -18.64 -3.06
C TYR A 176 6.06 -18.62 -1.68
N ALA A 177 7.35 -18.95 -1.59
CA ALA A 177 8.11 -18.88 -0.33
C ALA A 177 8.22 -17.44 0.18
N LEU A 178 8.47 -16.47 -0.70
CA LEU A 178 8.50 -15.04 -0.34
C LEU A 178 7.13 -14.54 0.11
N ILE A 179 6.05 -14.93 -0.56
CA ILE A 179 4.68 -14.63 -0.11
C ILE A 179 4.43 -15.23 1.28
N ALA A 180 4.76 -16.50 1.48
CA ALA A 180 4.58 -17.17 2.77
C ALA A 180 5.40 -16.48 3.89
N LEU A 181 6.63 -16.05 3.60
CA LEU A 181 7.48 -15.33 4.56
C LEU A 181 6.89 -13.97 4.96
N ASN A 182 6.36 -13.22 4.00
CA ASN A 182 5.69 -11.94 4.28
C ASN A 182 4.41 -12.15 5.11
N VAL A 183 3.61 -13.18 4.81
CA VAL A 183 2.43 -13.52 5.60
C VAL A 183 2.84 -13.94 7.02
N LEU A 184 3.89 -14.76 7.16
CA LEU A 184 4.40 -15.17 8.47
C LEU A 184 4.90 -13.97 9.28
N ALA A 185 5.67 -13.05 8.69
CA ALA A 185 6.11 -11.83 9.34
C ALA A 185 4.92 -10.98 9.83
N TRP A 186 3.87 -10.87 9.00
CA TRP A 186 2.65 -10.18 9.42
C TRP A 186 1.91 -10.89 10.56
N LEU A 187 1.85 -12.22 10.57
CA LEU A 187 1.30 -12.98 11.70
C LEU A 187 2.10 -12.73 12.98
N VAL A 188 3.42 -12.62 12.90
CA VAL A 188 4.27 -12.24 14.04
C VAL A 188 3.91 -10.85 14.56
N THR A 189 3.62 -9.88 13.69
CA THR A 189 3.16 -8.55 14.14
C THR A 189 1.85 -8.62 14.94
N LEU A 190 0.93 -9.49 14.55
CA LEU A 190 -0.31 -9.70 15.31
C LEU A 190 -0.06 -10.30 16.69
N LEU A 191 0.86 -11.27 16.79
CA LEU A 191 1.25 -11.88 18.08
C LEU A 191 1.92 -10.88 19.04
N GLN A 192 2.60 -9.86 18.50
CA GLN A 192 3.23 -8.78 19.27
C GLN A 192 2.26 -7.62 19.61
N GLY A 193 0.95 -7.83 19.48
CA GLY A 193 -0.07 -6.81 19.79
C GLY A 193 -0.48 -5.95 18.61
N GLY A 194 -0.11 -6.31 17.38
CA GLY A 194 -0.53 -5.63 16.16
C GLY A 194 -2.04 -5.71 15.93
N ASN A 195 -2.61 -4.63 15.39
CA ASN A 195 -3.99 -4.64 14.90
C ASN A 195 -4.01 -5.13 13.43
N PRO A 196 -4.91 -6.06 13.05
CA PRO A 196 -4.97 -6.58 11.69
C PRO A 196 -5.20 -5.52 10.61
N LEU A 197 -5.96 -4.48 10.91
CA LEU A 197 -6.30 -3.41 9.95
C LEU A 197 -5.23 -2.32 9.91
N GLN A 198 -4.71 -1.95 11.08
CA GLN A 198 -3.70 -0.90 11.21
C GLN A 198 -2.77 -1.23 12.38
N THR A 199 -1.59 -1.78 12.06
CA THR A 199 -0.59 -2.13 13.07
C THR A 199 -0.02 -0.88 13.73
N PRO A 200 0.01 -0.79 15.07
CA PRO A 200 0.63 0.33 15.78
C PRO A 200 2.09 0.51 15.38
N ILE A 201 2.50 1.75 15.17
CA ILE A 201 3.84 2.08 14.67
C ILE A 201 4.95 1.61 15.62
N GLY A 202 4.71 1.60 16.94
CA GLY A 202 5.64 1.09 17.93
C GLY A 202 5.91 -0.41 17.79
N VAL A 203 4.90 -1.21 17.40
CA VAL A 203 5.06 -2.64 17.08
C VAL A 203 5.90 -2.81 15.83
N LEU A 204 5.64 -2.03 14.78
CA LEU A 204 6.42 -2.06 13.55
C LEU A 204 7.89 -1.67 13.81
N PHE A 205 8.12 -0.65 14.62
CA PHE A 205 9.46 -0.25 15.05
C PHE A 205 10.20 -1.35 15.81
N SER A 206 9.55 -1.96 16.81
CA SER A 206 10.15 -3.01 17.65
C SER A 206 10.54 -4.24 16.83
N LEU A 207 9.80 -4.55 15.76
CA LEU A 207 10.06 -5.65 14.84
C LEU A 207 11.04 -5.31 13.73
N GLY A 208 11.56 -4.09 13.67
CA GLY A 208 12.61 -3.69 12.73
C GLY A 208 12.12 -2.91 11.52
N GLY A 209 11.10 -2.09 11.69
CA GLY A 209 10.74 -1.09 10.68
C GLY A 209 11.90 -0.15 10.36
N ASN A 210 12.01 0.31 9.12
CA ASN A 210 13.10 1.17 8.64
C ASN A 210 12.97 2.57 9.25
N ALA A 211 13.86 2.89 10.16
CA ALA A 211 13.93 4.15 10.89
C ALA A 211 15.33 4.75 10.72
N ALA A 212 15.39 5.96 10.16
CA ALA A 212 16.64 6.54 9.67
C ALA A 212 17.69 6.73 10.76
N PHE A 213 17.29 7.17 11.97
CA PHE A 213 18.21 7.37 13.09
C PHE A 213 18.90 6.05 13.48
N GLU A 214 18.14 4.99 13.69
CA GLU A 214 18.64 3.70 14.11
C GLU A 214 19.55 3.06 13.05
N VAL A 215 19.18 3.18 11.77
CA VAL A 215 20.02 2.69 10.66
C VAL A 215 21.35 3.44 10.65
N GLN A 216 21.35 4.77 10.80
CA GLN A 216 22.58 5.59 10.85
C GLN A 216 23.42 5.30 12.09
N HIS A 217 22.84 4.74 13.18
CA HIS A 217 23.54 4.32 14.39
C HIS A 217 23.84 2.81 14.45
N GLY A 218 23.82 2.13 13.27
CA GLY A 218 24.34 0.77 13.12
C GLY A 218 23.29 -0.33 12.99
N GLU A 219 21.97 -0.02 13.03
CA GLU A 219 20.93 -1.02 12.88
C GLU A 219 20.58 -1.30 11.41
N TRP A 220 21.59 -1.58 10.58
CA TRP A 220 21.47 -1.82 9.13
C TRP A 220 20.49 -2.94 8.76
N TRP A 221 20.29 -3.89 9.67
CA TRP A 221 19.34 -4.99 9.50
C TRP A 221 17.90 -4.51 9.28
N ARG A 222 17.56 -3.29 9.73
CA ARG A 222 16.25 -2.67 9.54
C ARG A 222 15.92 -2.43 8.08
N LEU A 223 16.91 -2.19 7.23
CA LEU A 223 16.70 -2.06 5.78
C LEU A 223 16.10 -3.34 5.19
N LEU A 224 16.47 -4.50 5.74
CA LEU A 224 15.98 -5.81 5.30
C LEU A 224 14.66 -6.18 5.98
N SER A 225 14.60 -6.13 7.31
CA SER A 225 13.40 -6.55 8.06
C SER A 225 12.17 -5.75 7.66
N ALA A 226 12.33 -4.45 7.41
CA ALA A 226 11.26 -3.58 6.97
C ALA A 226 10.56 -4.06 5.69
N THR A 227 11.29 -4.74 4.79
CA THR A 227 10.73 -5.27 3.53
C THR A 227 9.74 -6.43 3.74
N PHE A 228 9.65 -6.99 4.94
CA PHE A 228 8.72 -8.07 5.28
C PHE A 228 7.60 -7.63 6.22
N LEU A 229 7.71 -6.44 6.83
CA LEU A 229 6.69 -5.92 7.74
C LEU A 229 5.57 -5.21 6.97
N HIS A 230 4.35 -5.25 7.51
CA HIS A 230 3.19 -4.62 6.88
C HIS A 230 2.31 -3.90 7.90
N ALA A 231 1.89 -2.70 7.55
CA ALA A 231 1.07 -1.83 8.40
C ALA A 231 -0.38 -2.32 8.59
N GLY A 232 -0.79 -3.37 7.87
CA GLY A 232 -2.12 -3.99 8.00
C GLY A 232 -2.41 -4.95 6.85
N VAL A 233 -3.53 -5.69 6.96
CA VAL A 233 -3.89 -6.76 6.03
C VAL A 233 -4.08 -6.28 4.59
N LEU A 234 -4.63 -5.07 4.39
CA LEU A 234 -4.84 -4.53 3.05
C LEU A 234 -3.49 -4.21 2.38
N HIS A 235 -2.55 -3.63 3.15
CA HIS A 235 -1.19 -3.36 2.68
C HIS A 235 -0.48 -4.65 2.29
N LEU A 236 -0.55 -5.69 3.14
CA LEU A 236 -0.03 -7.02 2.83
C LEU A 236 -0.66 -7.59 1.55
N ALA A 237 -2.00 -7.58 1.45
CA ALA A 237 -2.72 -8.18 0.33
C ALA A 237 -2.34 -7.55 -1.02
N ILE A 238 -2.24 -6.21 -1.08
CA ILE A 238 -1.81 -5.50 -2.30
C ILE A 238 -0.37 -5.87 -2.68
N ASN A 239 0.54 -5.93 -1.70
CA ASN A 239 1.93 -6.34 -1.95
C ASN A 239 2.02 -7.79 -2.44
N MET A 240 1.30 -8.72 -1.82
CA MET A 240 1.32 -10.14 -2.21
C MET A 240 0.69 -10.36 -3.59
N PHE A 241 -0.37 -9.60 -3.91
CA PHE A 241 -0.93 -9.61 -5.25
C PHE A 241 0.08 -9.11 -6.30
N GLY A 242 0.75 -7.99 -6.04
CA GLY A 242 1.79 -7.45 -6.92
C GLY A 242 2.98 -8.43 -7.08
N LEU A 243 3.42 -9.03 -5.97
CA LEU A 243 4.50 -10.02 -5.98
C LEU A 243 4.12 -11.27 -6.78
N TYR A 244 2.90 -11.78 -6.62
CA TYR A 244 2.41 -12.90 -7.40
C TYR A 244 2.33 -12.57 -8.90
N ALA A 245 1.71 -11.43 -9.23
CA ALA A 245 1.46 -11.01 -10.62
C ALA A 245 2.75 -10.79 -11.43
N THR A 246 3.82 -10.30 -10.80
CA THR A 246 5.10 -10.00 -11.46
C THR A 246 6.15 -11.07 -11.18
N GLY A 247 6.19 -11.60 -9.97
CA GLY A 247 7.23 -12.50 -9.48
C GLY A 247 7.28 -13.84 -10.21
N VAL A 248 6.12 -14.44 -10.48
CA VAL A 248 6.04 -15.72 -11.22
C VAL A 248 6.77 -15.65 -12.56
N ALA A 249 6.54 -14.61 -13.32
CA ALA A 249 7.17 -14.43 -14.64
C ALA A 249 8.68 -14.13 -14.50
N VAL A 250 9.05 -13.27 -13.55
CA VAL A 250 10.45 -12.90 -13.32
C VAL A 250 11.27 -14.08 -12.79
N GLU A 251 10.72 -14.88 -11.86
CA GLU A 251 11.36 -16.11 -11.39
C GLU A 251 11.59 -17.13 -12.52
N ARG A 252 10.61 -17.30 -13.41
CA ARG A 252 10.75 -18.18 -14.58
C ARG A 252 11.87 -17.72 -15.51
N ILE A 253 11.97 -16.42 -15.76
CA ILE A 253 12.95 -15.83 -16.68
C ILE A 253 14.36 -15.80 -16.07
N TYR A 254 14.53 -15.33 -14.85
CA TYR A 254 15.83 -15.13 -14.23
C TYR A 254 16.29 -16.32 -13.39
N GLY A 255 15.38 -17.24 -13.04
CA GLY A 255 15.65 -18.35 -12.12
C GLY A 255 15.76 -17.91 -10.66
N PRO A 256 15.74 -18.88 -9.72
CA PRO A 256 15.55 -18.57 -8.29
C PRO A 256 16.68 -17.71 -7.71
N VAL A 257 17.94 -17.96 -8.05
CA VAL A 257 19.08 -17.22 -7.49
C VAL A 257 19.05 -15.75 -7.93
N ALA A 258 18.96 -15.51 -9.26
CA ALA A 258 18.93 -14.14 -9.78
C ALA A 258 17.66 -13.41 -9.34
N TYR A 259 16.53 -14.10 -9.28
CA TYR A 259 15.27 -13.52 -8.78
C TYR A 259 15.35 -13.12 -7.31
N LEU A 260 15.99 -13.95 -6.45
CA LEU A 260 16.21 -13.60 -5.05
C LEU A 260 17.10 -12.36 -4.91
N LEU A 261 18.17 -12.27 -5.69
CA LEU A 261 19.06 -11.12 -5.72
C LEU A 261 18.32 -9.84 -6.17
N ILE A 262 17.42 -9.95 -7.16
CA ILE A 262 16.57 -8.84 -7.60
C ILE A 262 15.63 -8.41 -6.47
N TYR A 263 14.90 -9.35 -5.87
CA TYR A 263 13.93 -9.05 -4.82
C TYR A 263 14.58 -8.38 -3.60
N LEU A 264 15.60 -9.03 -3.04
CA LEU A 264 16.29 -8.52 -1.85
C LEU A 264 17.10 -7.25 -2.14
N GLY A 265 17.88 -7.25 -3.24
CA GLY A 265 18.71 -6.10 -3.59
C GLY A 265 17.89 -4.86 -3.91
N ALA A 266 16.79 -5.00 -4.64
CA ALA A 266 15.88 -3.89 -4.94
C ALA A 266 15.14 -3.41 -3.68
N GLY A 267 14.72 -4.32 -2.81
CA GLY A 267 14.11 -3.97 -1.52
C GLY A 267 15.08 -3.15 -0.65
N LEU A 268 16.32 -3.59 -0.53
CA LEU A 268 17.36 -2.88 0.21
C LEU A 268 17.70 -1.51 -0.39
N LEU A 269 17.82 -1.41 -1.72
CA LEU A 269 18.05 -0.13 -2.41
C LEU A 269 16.86 0.83 -2.22
N GLY A 270 15.63 0.30 -2.26
CA GLY A 270 14.43 1.07 -1.94
C GLY A 270 14.44 1.58 -0.51
N SER A 271 14.70 0.70 0.45
CA SER A 271 14.81 1.06 1.87
C SER A 271 15.93 2.09 2.13
N ALA A 272 17.07 1.97 1.44
CA ALA A 272 18.16 2.92 1.56
C ALA A 272 17.81 4.30 0.96
N LEU A 273 17.15 4.34 -0.20
CA LEU A 273 16.70 5.61 -0.79
C LEU A 273 15.64 6.29 0.08
N SER A 274 14.77 5.51 0.72
CA SER A 274 13.77 6.00 1.67
C SER A 274 14.38 6.81 2.81
N LEU A 275 15.58 6.45 3.31
CA LEU A 275 16.27 7.21 4.36
C LEU A 275 16.49 8.69 4.02
N SER A 276 16.60 9.02 2.72
CA SER A 276 16.85 10.39 2.26
C SER A 276 15.59 11.24 2.14
N PHE A 277 14.42 10.64 2.03
CA PHE A 277 13.17 11.33 1.71
C PHE A 277 12.05 11.09 2.74
N ALA A 278 12.19 10.09 3.60
CA ALA A 278 11.23 9.86 4.67
C ALA A 278 11.23 11.03 5.66
N ALA A 279 10.04 11.42 6.14
CA ALA A 279 9.94 12.33 7.25
C ALA A 279 10.69 11.75 8.47
N GLN A 280 11.32 12.61 9.29
CA GLN A 280 12.14 12.15 10.42
C GLN A 280 11.41 11.26 11.43
N HIS A 281 10.07 11.32 11.44
CA HIS A 281 9.20 10.52 12.30
C HIS A 281 8.64 9.27 11.62
N ALA A 282 8.90 9.08 10.32
CA ALA A 282 8.35 7.97 9.57
C ALA A 282 9.14 6.69 9.81
N ILE A 283 8.40 5.58 9.94
CA ILE A 283 8.95 4.24 9.97
C ILE A 283 8.50 3.53 8.70
N GLY A 284 9.45 3.28 7.80
CA GLY A 284 9.19 2.59 6.53
C GLY A 284 8.94 1.11 6.75
N VAL A 285 7.88 0.57 6.15
CA VAL A 285 7.57 -0.87 6.13
C VAL A 285 6.87 -1.26 4.83
N GLY A 286 7.09 -2.48 4.39
CA GLY A 286 6.40 -3.08 3.26
C GLY A 286 7.32 -3.71 2.23
N ALA A 287 6.84 -4.78 1.60
CA ALA A 287 7.52 -5.43 0.49
C ALA A 287 7.51 -4.60 -0.80
N SER A 288 6.85 -3.43 -0.80
CA SER A 288 6.57 -2.68 -2.02
C SER A 288 7.81 -2.26 -2.79
N GLY A 289 8.89 -1.83 -2.12
CA GLY A 289 10.18 -1.55 -2.77
C GLY A 289 10.72 -2.76 -3.53
N ALA A 290 10.68 -3.94 -2.92
CA ALA A 290 11.09 -5.19 -3.58
C ALA A 290 10.14 -5.58 -4.73
N VAL A 291 8.82 -5.42 -4.56
CA VAL A 291 7.81 -5.68 -5.60
C VAL A 291 7.99 -4.73 -6.79
N PHE A 292 8.27 -3.45 -6.55
CA PHE A 292 8.63 -2.50 -7.61
C PHE A 292 9.94 -2.89 -8.31
N GLY A 293 10.89 -3.45 -7.56
CA GLY A 293 12.13 -3.99 -8.15
C GLY A 293 11.87 -5.19 -9.06
N VAL A 294 10.99 -6.11 -8.66
CA VAL A 294 10.55 -7.22 -9.51
C VAL A 294 9.80 -6.69 -10.74
N ALA A 295 8.98 -5.66 -10.59
CA ALA A 295 8.32 -4.98 -11.70
C ALA A 295 9.34 -4.34 -12.66
N GLY A 296 10.37 -3.69 -12.13
CA GLY A 296 11.50 -3.15 -12.90
C GLY A 296 12.25 -4.23 -13.67
N ALA A 297 12.52 -5.36 -13.04
CA ALA A 297 13.15 -6.50 -13.70
C ALA A 297 12.27 -7.08 -14.84
N TRP A 298 10.95 -7.08 -14.64
CA TRP A 298 10.01 -7.49 -15.67
C TRP A 298 10.01 -6.52 -16.85
N LEU A 299 10.07 -5.20 -16.61
CA LEU A 299 10.22 -4.19 -17.66
C LEU A 299 11.48 -4.41 -18.50
N VAL A 300 12.61 -4.64 -17.83
CA VAL A 300 13.89 -4.94 -18.51
C VAL A 300 13.79 -6.22 -19.34
N ALA A 301 13.18 -7.28 -18.79
CA ALA A 301 13.00 -8.54 -19.52
C ALA A 301 12.14 -8.36 -20.77
N ILE A 302 11.02 -7.66 -20.68
CA ILE A 302 10.13 -7.37 -21.83
C ILE A 302 10.90 -6.56 -22.90
N GLY A 303 11.64 -5.53 -22.50
CA GLY A 303 12.42 -4.72 -23.43
C GLY A 303 13.54 -5.50 -24.12
N ARG A 304 14.31 -6.26 -23.34
CA ARG A 304 15.50 -6.98 -23.81
C ARG A 304 15.16 -8.20 -24.67
N TYR A 305 14.06 -8.87 -24.36
CA TYR A 305 13.66 -10.13 -25.02
C TYR A 305 12.40 -9.99 -25.87
N ARG A 306 12.05 -8.74 -26.26
CA ARG A 306 10.85 -8.44 -27.05
C ARG A 306 10.79 -9.19 -28.39
N SER A 307 11.95 -9.53 -28.98
CA SER A 307 12.01 -10.32 -30.22
C SER A 307 11.59 -11.79 -30.04
N LEU A 308 11.65 -12.29 -28.81
CA LEU A 308 11.24 -13.65 -28.43
C LEU A 308 9.78 -13.69 -27.95
N MET A 309 9.18 -12.53 -27.71
CA MET A 309 7.81 -12.38 -27.21
C MET A 309 6.85 -11.97 -28.34
N PRO A 310 5.62 -12.48 -28.35
CA PRO A 310 4.58 -11.95 -29.23
C PRO A 310 4.36 -10.45 -28.97
N GLN A 311 4.27 -9.65 -30.05
CA GLN A 311 4.13 -8.18 -29.92
C GLN A 311 2.86 -7.77 -29.16
N THR A 312 1.76 -8.52 -29.32
CA THR A 312 0.51 -8.29 -28.59
C THR A 312 0.70 -8.46 -27.10
N LEU A 313 1.39 -9.54 -26.68
CA LEU A 313 1.70 -9.83 -25.29
C LEU A 313 2.62 -8.76 -24.69
N SER A 314 3.72 -8.41 -25.35
CA SER A 314 4.68 -7.43 -24.84
C SER A 314 4.04 -6.05 -24.67
N LYS A 315 3.23 -5.58 -25.62
CA LYS A 315 2.48 -4.30 -25.49
C LYS A 315 1.50 -4.34 -24.34
N ARG A 316 0.74 -5.43 -24.18
CA ARG A 316 -0.23 -5.60 -23.09
C ARG A 316 0.45 -5.54 -21.73
N LEU A 317 1.53 -6.29 -21.55
CA LEU A 317 2.29 -6.35 -20.30
C LEU A 317 2.93 -4.99 -19.96
N LEU A 318 3.55 -4.31 -20.93
CA LEU A 318 4.10 -2.97 -20.71
C LEU A 318 3.03 -1.96 -20.29
N THR A 319 1.86 -1.98 -20.92
CA THR A 319 0.78 -1.08 -20.54
C THR A 319 0.25 -1.36 -19.14
N GLN A 320 0.01 -2.64 -18.79
CA GLN A 320 -0.49 -3.03 -17.47
C GLN A 320 0.51 -2.67 -16.37
N LEU A 321 1.78 -2.98 -16.59
CA LEU A 321 2.85 -2.70 -15.64
C LEU A 321 3.10 -1.20 -15.49
N GLY A 322 3.10 -0.46 -16.62
CA GLY A 322 3.23 1.00 -16.61
C GLY A 322 2.08 1.68 -15.86
N LEU A 323 0.83 1.24 -16.07
CA LEU A 323 -0.33 1.74 -15.32
C LEU A 323 -0.25 1.39 -13.82
N PHE A 324 0.20 0.19 -13.47
CA PHE A 324 0.41 -0.20 -12.07
C PHE A 324 1.44 0.71 -11.39
N VAL A 325 2.61 0.90 -12.01
CA VAL A 325 3.67 1.77 -11.48
C VAL A 325 3.17 3.22 -11.35
N LEU A 326 2.57 3.77 -12.42
CA LEU A 326 2.04 5.13 -12.41
C LEU A 326 0.98 5.33 -11.33
N TYR A 327 -0.01 4.43 -11.25
CA TYR A 327 -1.06 4.50 -10.24
C TYR A 327 -0.48 4.47 -8.83
N SER A 328 0.45 3.57 -8.54
CA SER A 328 1.05 3.44 -7.22
C SER A 328 1.87 4.68 -6.83
N LEU A 329 2.62 5.27 -7.77
CA LEU A 329 3.37 6.51 -7.52
C LEU A 329 2.44 7.71 -7.29
N VAL A 330 1.35 7.81 -8.07
CA VAL A 330 0.32 8.86 -7.86
C VAL A 330 -0.35 8.71 -6.49
N GLN A 331 -0.66 7.47 -6.06
CA GLN A 331 -1.19 7.23 -4.71
C GLN A 331 -0.22 7.73 -3.63
N GLY A 332 1.09 7.52 -3.81
CA GLY A 332 2.09 7.99 -2.86
C GLY A 332 2.30 9.51 -2.83
N LEU A 333 1.84 10.24 -3.85
CA LEU A 333 1.81 11.71 -3.84
C LEU A 333 0.55 12.27 -3.16
N THR A 334 -0.52 11.48 -3.12
CA THR A 334 -1.83 11.94 -2.64
C THR A 334 -2.22 11.40 -1.28
N LYS A 335 -1.60 10.29 -0.85
CA LYS A 335 -1.92 9.63 0.43
C LYS A 335 -0.71 9.65 1.36
N PRO A 336 -0.85 10.13 2.61
CA PRO A 336 0.20 9.99 3.60
C PRO A 336 0.46 8.50 3.89
N GLY A 337 1.70 8.16 4.25
CA GLY A 337 2.10 6.79 4.60
C GLY A 337 2.50 5.90 3.42
N VAL A 338 2.52 6.39 2.18
CA VAL A 338 3.07 5.66 1.03
C VAL A 338 4.48 6.19 0.70
N ASP A 339 5.46 5.31 0.76
CA ASP A 339 6.88 5.63 0.56
C ASP A 339 7.26 5.56 -0.92
N ASN A 340 7.09 6.67 -1.64
CA ASN A 340 7.47 6.78 -3.04
C ASN A 340 8.98 6.67 -3.26
N ALA A 341 9.81 7.04 -2.30
CA ALA A 341 11.26 6.90 -2.42
C ALA A 341 11.67 5.42 -2.44
N ALA A 342 11.07 4.61 -1.54
CA ALA A 342 11.26 3.16 -1.57
C ALA A 342 10.78 2.53 -2.90
N HIS A 343 9.65 3.00 -3.45
CA HIS A 343 9.13 2.53 -4.75
C HIS A 343 10.09 2.85 -5.91
N ILE A 344 10.56 4.10 -5.99
CA ILE A 344 11.48 4.55 -7.06
C ILE A 344 12.84 3.86 -6.93
N GLY A 345 13.38 3.79 -5.71
CA GLY A 345 14.65 3.12 -5.43
C GLY A 345 14.59 1.62 -5.75
N GLY A 346 13.48 0.97 -5.37
CA GLY A 346 13.22 -0.42 -5.71
C GLY A 346 13.12 -0.65 -7.22
N LEU A 347 12.32 0.15 -7.93
CA LEU A 347 12.15 0.06 -9.39
C LEU A 347 13.49 0.22 -10.12
N ALA A 348 14.23 1.27 -9.80
CA ALA A 348 15.54 1.54 -10.40
C ALA A 348 16.55 0.44 -10.07
N GLY A 349 16.61 0.01 -8.80
CA GLY A 349 17.45 -1.09 -8.35
C GLY A 349 17.14 -2.39 -9.07
N GLY A 350 15.87 -2.74 -9.19
CA GLY A 350 15.42 -3.92 -9.92
C GLY A 350 15.77 -3.87 -11.41
N CYS A 351 15.60 -2.73 -12.07
CA CYS A 351 16.04 -2.52 -13.45
C CYS A 351 17.55 -2.73 -13.57
N MET A 352 18.35 -2.11 -12.71
CA MET A 352 19.81 -2.23 -12.70
C MET A 352 20.26 -3.70 -12.52
N LEU A 353 19.71 -4.39 -11.51
CA LEU A 353 20.05 -5.78 -11.23
C LEU A 353 19.65 -6.70 -12.38
N ALA A 354 18.49 -6.49 -12.99
CA ALA A 354 18.03 -7.27 -14.14
C ALA A 354 18.88 -7.05 -15.42
N MET A 355 19.47 -5.87 -15.58
CA MET A 355 20.42 -5.62 -16.67
C MET A 355 21.74 -6.35 -16.45
N ILE A 356 22.17 -6.49 -15.20
CA ILE A 356 23.41 -7.20 -14.84
C ILE A 356 23.20 -8.73 -14.94
N LEU A 357 22.11 -9.25 -14.38
CA LEU A 357 21.88 -10.69 -14.24
C LEU A 357 21.46 -11.34 -15.54
N PRO A 358 21.90 -12.61 -15.81
CA PRO A 358 21.52 -13.34 -17.00
C PRO A 358 20.11 -13.94 -16.87
N ALA A 359 19.39 -14.06 -17.99
CA ALA A 359 18.12 -14.79 -18.06
C ALA A 359 18.32 -16.24 -18.47
N ARG A 360 17.40 -17.13 -18.03
CA ARG A 360 17.42 -18.58 -18.30
C ARG A 360 16.96 -18.98 -19.70
N LEU A 361 16.66 -18.02 -20.56
CA LEU A 361 16.22 -18.30 -21.93
C LEU A 361 17.27 -19.04 -22.77
N ASP A 362 18.55 -18.94 -22.38
CA ASP A 362 19.68 -19.75 -22.86
C ASP A 362 20.40 -20.34 -21.63
N MET A 363 20.19 -21.59 -21.34
CA MET A 363 20.65 -22.26 -20.13
C MET A 363 22.17 -22.44 -20.05
N ASP A 364 22.86 -22.62 -21.17
CA ASP A 364 24.32 -22.78 -21.19
C ASP A 364 25.01 -21.44 -20.90
N ARG A 365 24.52 -20.39 -21.51
CA ARG A 365 24.96 -19.03 -21.23
C ARG A 365 24.62 -18.60 -19.79
N TYR A 366 23.42 -18.93 -19.31
CA TYR A 366 22.99 -18.65 -17.95
C TYR A 366 23.96 -19.26 -16.92
N ARG A 367 24.23 -20.57 -17.02
CA ARG A 367 25.11 -21.29 -16.07
C ARG A 367 26.52 -20.71 -16.04
N ARG A 368 27.07 -20.35 -17.19
CA ARG A 368 28.42 -19.76 -17.31
C ARG A 368 28.49 -18.37 -16.71
N LEU A 369 27.48 -17.53 -16.95
CA LEU A 369 27.52 -16.12 -16.57
C LEU A 369 27.02 -15.85 -15.14
N LEU A 370 26.13 -16.70 -14.60
CA LEU A 370 25.46 -16.43 -13.33
C LEU A 370 26.42 -16.15 -12.17
N PRO A 371 27.49 -16.93 -11.90
CA PRO A 371 28.34 -16.68 -10.73
C PRO A 371 29.00 -15.28 -10.77
N GLY A 372 29.63 -14.93 -11.88
CA GLY A 372 30.29 -13.62 -12.02
C GLY A 372 29.30 -12.46 -12.05
N ARG A 373 28.15 -12.63 -12.70
CA ARG A 373 27.09 -11.61 -12.75
C ARG A 373 26.37 -11.47 -11.41
N ALA A 374 26.20 -12.54 -10.64
CA ALA A 374 25.66 -12.47 -9.28
C ALA A 374 26.61 -11.70 -8.34
N ALA A 375 27.92 -11.97 -8.40
CA ALA A 375 28.91 -11.20 -7.64
C ALA A 375 28.90 -9.72 -8.01
N MET A 376 28.81 -9.40 -9.31
CA MET A 376 28.70 -8.00 -9.77
C MET A 376 27.41 -7.35 -9.33
N ALA A 377 26.27 -8.07 -9.35
CA ALA A 377 24.99 -7.56 -8.87
C ALA A 377 25.00 -7.27 -7.36
N LEU A 378 25.61 -8.16 -6.57
CA LEU A 378 25.82 -7.94 -5.14
C LEU A 378 26.71 -6.73 -4.86
N ALA A 379 27.83 -6.60 -5.58
CA ALA A 379 28.72 -5.45 -5.45
C ALA A 379 28.02 -4.14 -5.84
N ALA A 380 27.27 -4.13 -6.94
CA ALA A 380 26.51 -2.96 -7.38
C ALA A 380 25.41 -2.57 -6.38
N ALA A 381 24.67 -3.55 -5.85
CA ALA A 381 23.66 -3.32 -4.81
C ALA A 381 24.31 -2.78 -3.53
N GLY A 382 25.39 -3.41 -3.05
CA GLY A 382 26.13 -2.98 -1.86
C GLY A 382 26.69 -1.56 -1.99
N ALA A 383 27.31 -1.25 -3.13
CA ALA A 383 27.80 0.10 -3.42
C ALA A 383 26.66 1.13 -3.48
N GLY A 384 25.55 0.78 -4.14
CA GLY A 384 24.37 1.64 -4.22
C GLY A 384 23.77 1.92 -2.84
N ILE A 385 23.63 0.90 -2.00
CA ILE A 385 23.13 1.04 -0.61
C ILE A 385 24.08 1.94 0.19
N ALA A 386 25.39 1.71 0.11
CA ALA A 386 26.39 2.51 0.83
C ALA A 386 26.33 3.99 0.41
N VAL A 387 26.28 4.27 -0.90
CA VAL A 387 26.16 5.64 -1.43
C VAL A 387 24.87 6.30 -0.96
N LEU A 388 23.73 5.63 -1.07
CA LEU A 388 22.44 6.17 -0.63
C LEU A 388 22.42 6.44 0.88
N ALA A 389 23.00 5.55 1.68
CA ALA A 389 23.09 5.74 3.12
C ALA A 389 24.04 6.89 3.52
N MET A 390 25.16 7.09 2.78
CA MET A 390 26.07 8.21 3.00
C MET A 390 25.45 9.56 2.60
N LEU A 391 24.61 9.58 1.59
CA LEU A 391 23.92 10.78 1.12
C LEU A 391 22.66 11.12 1.93
N ALA A 392 22.20 10.18 2.76
CA ALA A 392 21.00 10.39 3.58
C ALA A 392 21.24 11.53 4.60
N PRO A 393 20.30 12.48 4.75
CA PRO A 393 20.37 13.53 5.75
C PRO A 393 20.50 12.94 7.17
N LYS A 394 21.21 13.65 8.05
CA LYS A 394 21.34 13.23 9.44
C LYS A 394 19.96 13.18 10.11
N ALA A 395 19.58 12.02 10.56
CA ALA A 395 18.36 11.82 11.32
C ALA A 395 18.55 12.28 12.78
N MET A 396 17.55 12.96 13.33
CA MET A 396 17.61 13.57 14.66
C MET A 396 16.82 12.79 15.71
N LEU A 397 15.72 12.10 15.30
CA LEU A 397 14.82 11.44 16.23
C LEU A 397 15.27 10.03 16.59
N ASP A 398 15.68 9.83 17.84
CA ASP A 398 15.85 8.50 18.44
C ASP A 398 14.46 7.90 18.74
N HIS A 399 14.02 6.96 17.90
CA HIS A 399 12.73 6.31 18.06
C HIS A 399 12.67 5.39 19.27
N ARG A 400 13.80 4.81 19.71
CA ARG A 400 13.83 4.00 20.95
C ARG A 400 13.47 4.85 22.15
N GLN A 401 14.11 6.02 22.29
CA GLN A 401 13.83 6.96 23.37
C GLN A 401 12.43 7.56 23.23
N PHE A 402 11.99 7.84 21.99
CA PHE A 402 10.64 8.32 21.70
C PHE A 402 9.56 7.35 22.20
N PHE A 403 9.65 6.06 21.86
CA PHE A 403 8.67 5.07 22.32
C PHE A 403 8.82 4.72 23.80
N ALA A 404 10.04 4.67 24.34
CA ALA A 404 10.26 4.43 25.76
C ALA A 404 9.68 5.53 26.65
N SER A 405 9.67 6.78 26.17
CA SER A 405 9.08 7.92 26.89
C SER A 405 7.59 8.12 26.65
N ALA A 406 6.99 7.40 25.68
CA ALA A 406 5.63 7.69 25.21
C ALA A 406 4.57 7.60 26.32
N GLU A 407 4.57 6.52 27.09
CA GLU A 407 3.58 6.30 28.16
C GLU A 407 3.74 7.32 29.31
N ALA A 408 4.99 7.65 29.66
CA ALA A 408 5.25 8.65 30.70
C ALA A 408 4.82 10.05 30.22
N ALA A 409 5.09 10.39 28.96
CA ALA A 409 4.66 11.65 28.38
C ALA A 409 3.13 11.76 28.31
N GLU A 410 2.45 10.71 27.90
CA GLU A 410 0.99 10.64 27.86
C GLU A 410 0.39 10.85 29.25
N ARG A 411 0.92 10.18 30.27
CA ARG A 411 0.48 10.39 31.68
C ARG A 411 0.67 11.82 32.12
N GLY A 412 1.82 12.44 31.79
CA GLY A 412 2.10 13.83 32.14
C GLY A 412 1.17 14.82 31.45
N PHE A 413 0.94 14.64 30.14
CA PHE A 413 0.01 15.47 29.38
C PHE A 413 -1.45 15.34 29.85
N ASN A 414 -1.88 14.11 30.15
CA ASN A 414 -3.22 13.84 30.68
C ASN A 414 -3.40 14.43 32.08
N ALA A 415 -2.38 14.36 32.95
CA ALA A 415 -2.42 14.98 34.26
C ALA A 415 -2.55 16.51 34.18
N PHE A 416 -1.82 17.15 33.26
CA PHE A 416 -1.95 18.58 33.00
C PHE A 416 -3.34 18.92 32.44
N GLY A 417 -3.84 18.17 31.46
CA GLY A 417 -5.18 18.36 30.91
C GLY A 417 -6.26 18.30 31.99
N ALA A 418 -6.24 17.27 32.84
CA ALA A 418 -7.18 17.13 33.95
C ALA A 418 -7.11 18.30 34.96
N ALA A 419 -5.88 18.78 35.28
CA ALA A 419 -5.70 19.93 36.18
C ALA A 419 -6.22 21.23 35.55
N ALA A 420 -5.98 21.42 34.25
CA ALA A 420 -6.45 22.60 33.51
C ALA A 420 -7.98 22.59 33.35
N ASP A 421 -8.59 21.48 33.06
CA ASP A 421 -10.05 21.33 32.94
C ASP A 421 -10.75 21.58 34.27
N ALA A 422 -10.22 21.05 35.38
CA ALA A 422 -10.74 21.30 36.73
C ALA A 422 -10.66 22.79 37.11
N MET A 423 -9.53 23.44 36.81
CA MET A 423 -9.35 24.86 37.02
C MET A 423 -10.34 25.71 36.17
N GLN A 424 -10.52 25.34 34.90
CA GLN A 424 -11.45 26.04 34.01
C GLN A 424 -12.91 25.88 34.46
N ALA A 425 -13.30 24.70 34.94
CA ALA A 425 -14.63 24.47 35.50
C ALA A 425 -14.93 25.36 36.70
N ASP A 426 -13.97 25.53 37.61
CA ASP A 426 -14.11 26.41 38.76
C ASP A 426 -14.10 27.89 38.36
N GLN A 427 -13.32 28.31 37.35
CA GLN A 427 -13.37 29.67 36.79
C GLN A 427 -14.75 29.98 36.19
N GLN A 428 -15.33 29.02 35.48
CA GLN A 428 -16.71 29.17 34.97
C GLN A 428 -17.76 29.24 36.09
N ALA A 429 -17.56 28.48 37.16
CA ALA A 429 -18.45 28.52 38.34
C ALA A 429 -18.34 29.86 39.05
N LEU A 430 -17.15 30.45 39.17
CA LEU A 430 -16.94 31.78 39.70
C LEU A 430 -17.63 32.84 38.84
N ALA A 431 -17.41 32.80 37.51
CA ALA A 431 -18.03 33.73 36.57
C ALA A 431 -19.56 33.65 36.57
N ALA A 432 -20.13 32.46 36.83
CA ALA A 432 -21.57 32.23 36.97
C ALA A 432 -22.13 32.52 38.37
N GLY A 433 -21.33 33.00 39.29
CA GLY A 433 -21.74 33.29 40.69
C GLY A 433 -22.03 32.03 41.53
N ARG A 434 -21.69 30.86 41.05
CA ARG A 434 -21.85 29.55 41.75
C ARG A 434 -20.71 29.25 42.70
N LEU A 435 -19.59 29.94 42.58
CA LEU A 435 -18.42 29.86 43.44
C LEU A 435 -18.10 31.28 43.91
N SER A 436 -17.82 31.49 45.19
CA SER A 436 -17.40 32.78 45.70
C SER A 436 -15.92 33.03 45.39
N ALA A 437 -15.48 34.29 45.35
CA ALA A 437 -14.08 34.67 45.18
C ALA A 437 -13.16 34.03 46.25
N ARG A 438 -13.62 33.96 47.48
CA ARG A 438 -12.92 33.26 48.57
C ARG A 438 -12.74 31.79 48.27
N GLN A 439 -13.80 31.09 47.93
CA GLN A 439 -13.75 29.66 47.57
C GLN A 439 -12.80 29.42 46.38
N TRP A 440 -12.81 30.32 45.40
CA TRP A 440 -11.88 30.25 44.27
C TRP A 440 -10.42 30.38 44.74
N VAL A 441 -10.07 31.32 45.58
CA VAL A 441 -8.70 31.47 46.11
C VAL A 441 -8.29 30.24 46.93
N GLU A 442 -9.14 29.78 47.85
CA GLU A 442 -8.89 28.55 48.63
C GLU A 442 -8.65 27.32 47.76
N ARG A 443 -9.51 27.11 46.77
CA ARG A 443 -9.37 25.97 45.81
C ARG A 443 -8.15 26.14 44.92
N SER A 444 -7.83 27.38 44.54
CA SER A 444 -6.62 27.65 43.73
C SER A 444 -5.37 27.22 44.48
N HIS A 445 -5.25 27.53 45.77
CA HIS A 445 -4.11 27.12 46.58
C HIS A 445 -4.12 25.67 47.00
N ALA A 446 -5.26 25.10 47.39
CA ALA A 446 -5.36 23.75 47.92
C ALA A 446 -5.42 22.66 46.85
N ILE A 447 -5.98 22.93 45.67
CA ILE A 447 -6.27 21.95 44.63
C ILE A 447 -5.51 22.25 43.35
N HIS A 448 -5.73 23.42 42.74
CA HIS A 448 -5.27 23.69 41.37
C HIS A 448 -3.76 23.91 41.29
N ALA A 449 -3.17 24.73 42.16
CA ALA A 449 -1.71 24.93 42.16
C ALA A 449 -0.92 23.65 42.43
N PRO A 450 -1.26 22.80 43.43
CA PRO A 450 -0.59 21.53 43.61
C PRO A 450 -0.79 20.55 42.47
N ALA A 451 -1.95 20.53 41.79
CA ALA A 451 -2.21 19.66 40.65
C ALA A 451 -1.36 20.06 39.43
N LEU A 452 -1.32 21.37 39.11
CA LEU A 452 -0.50 21.90 38.03
C LEU A 452 0.99 21.68 38.28
N ARG A 453 1.48 21.89 39.52
CA ARG A 453 2.86 21.59 39.89
C ARG A 453 3.20 20.12 39.66
N ARG A 454 2.40 19.20 40.19
CA ARG A 454 2.61 17.76 39.99
C ARG A 454 2.68 17.38 38.52
N ALA A 455 1.77 17.92 37.68
CA ALA A 455 1.79 17.66 36.24
C ALA A 455 3.06 18.22 35.58
N ALA A 456 3.48 19.44 35.93
CA ALA A 456 4.71 20.04 35.43
C ALA A 456 5.95 19.25 35.85
N ASP A 457 6.01 18.79 37.11
CA ASP A 457 7.13 17.98 37.63
C ASP A 457 7.18 16.60 36.96
N MET A 458 6.04 15.97 36.75
CA MET A 458 5.96 14.73 35.96
C MET A 458 6.55 14.92 34.56
N LEU A 459 6.17 15.99 33.88
CA LEU A 459 6.67 16.30 32.54
C LEU A 459 8.18 16.62 32.54
N ARG A 460 8.68 17.41 33.49
CA ARG A 460 10.12 17.73 33.62
C ARG A 460 10.99 16.50 33.88
N ALA A 461 10.45 15.51 34.59
CA ALA A 461 11.16 14.26 34.86
C ALA A 461 11.36 13.41 33.61
N ILE A 462 10.62 13.68 32.53
CA ILE A 462 10.69 12.89 31.31
C ILE A 462 11.81 13.42 30.41
N LYS A 463 12.77 12.56 30.13
CA LYS A 463 13.85 12.86 29.19
C LYS A 463 13.39 12.49 27.76
N LEU A 464 12.93 13.48 27.01
CA LEU A 464 12.53 13.30 25.61
C LEU A 464 13.77 13.23 24.71
N ALA A 465 13.63 12.53 23.56
CA ALA A 465 14.68 12.39 22.57
C ALA A 465 14.98 13.75 21.88
N GLN A 466 16.20 13.90 21.38
CA GLN A 466 16.52 15.02 20.50
C GLN A 466 15.68 14.91 19.21
N GLY A 467 15.07 16.00 18.78
CA GLY A 467 14.18 15.99 17.62
C GLY A 467 12.76 15.47 17.91
N ASP A 468 12.46 15.09 19.16
CA ASP A 468 11.11 14.70 19.57
C ASP A 468 10.15 15.90 19.44
N PRO A 469 9.08 15.78 18.65
CA PRO A 469 8.13 16.88 18.45
C PRO A 469 7.38 17.28 19.71
N ARG A 470 7.40 16.45 20.77
CA ARG A 470 6.77 16.74 22.07
C ARG A 470 7.61 17.66 22.95
N VAL A 471 8.89 17.93 22.61
CA VAL A 471 9.79 18.79 23.42
C VAL A 471 9.23 20.22 23.57
N ALA A 472 8.78 20.82 22.46
CA ALA A 472 8.19 22.14 22.51
C ALA A 472 6.94 22.18 23.40
N LEU A 473 6.04 21.22 23.22
CA LEU A 473 4.83 21.09 24.03
C LEU A 473 5.13 20.86 25.51
N GLN A 474 6.10 20.01 25.83
CA GLN A 474 6.56 19.78 27.22
C GLN A 474 7.04 21.10 27.87
N HIS A 475 7.87 21.87 27.15
CA HIS A 475 8.39 23.15 27.63
C HIS A 475 7.26 24.16 27.85
N ASP A 476 6.34 24.28 26.90
CA ASP A 476 5.27 25.27 26.99
C ASP A 476 4.25 24.96 28.08
N ILE A 477 3.90 23.67 28.24
CA ILE A 477 3.04 23.23 29.34
C ILE A 477 3.68 23.54 30.70
N THR A 478 4.95 23.17 30.88
CA THR A 478 5.63 23.40 32.15
C THR A 478 5.75 24.88 32.46
N ARG A 479 6.07 25.72 31.47
CA ARG A 479 6.12 27.17 31.59
C ARG A 479 4.75 27.79 31.93
N TYR A 480 3.71 27.36 31.23
CA TYR A 480 2.35 27.82 31.48
C TYR A 480 1.87 27.43 32.88
N ALA A 481 2.15 26.20 33.31
CA ALA A 481 1.81 25.73 34.66
C ALA A 481 2.51 26.53 35.74
N ASP A 482 3.83 26.81 35.61
CA ASP A 482 4.59 27.62 36.56
C ASP A 482 4.04 29.02 36.70
N LEU A 483 3.82 29.72 35.60
CA LEU A 483 3.27 31.07 35.60
C LEU A 483 1.85 31.10 36.18
N THR A 484 1.06 30.05 35.95
CA THR A 484 -0.29 29.96 36.51
C THR A 484 -0.27 29.74 38.01
N VAL A 485 0.61 28.84 38.47
CA VAL A 485 0.82 28.60 39.92
C VAL A 485 1.33 29.86 40.61
N GLU A 486 2.33 30.54 40.05
CA GLU A 486 2.85 31.80 40.60
C GLU A 486 1.77 32.90 40.70
N ALA A 487 0.92 33.01 39.67
CA ALA A 487 -0.21 33.94 39.70
C ALA A 487 -1.21 33.60 40.82
N MET A 488 -1.49 32.32 41.05
CA MET A 488 -2.35 31.88 42.16
C MET A 488 -1.74 32.19 43.51
N GLU A 489 -0.45 31.96 43.69
CA GLU A 489 0.25 32.22 44.97
C GLU A 489 0.30 33.70 45.34
N LEU A 490 0.34 34.59 44.35
CA LEU A 490 0.27 36.02 44.55
C LEU A 490 -1.15 36.54 44.84
N THR A 491 -2.17 35.69 44.68
CA THR A 491 -3.58 36.08 44.86
C THR A 491 -4.08 35.53 46.21
N VAL A 492 -4.43 36.43 47.15
CA VAL A 492 -4.85 36.06 48.50
C VAL A 492 -6.12 36.84 48.89
N MET A 493 -6.77 36.39 49.96
CA MET A 493 -7.83 37.18 50.64
C MET A 493 -7.19 37.99 51.76
N GLU A 494 -7.36 39.30 51.74
CA GLU A 494 -6.70 40.19 52.69
C GLU A 494 -7.21 39.98 54.14
N THR A 495 -8.51 39.81 54.29
CA THR A 495 -9.15 39.50 55.57
C THR A 495 -10.22 38.43 55.42
N PRO A 496 -10.69 37.82 56.55
CA PRO A 496 -11.81 36.87 56.48
C PRO A 496 -13.11 37.47 55.94
N GLU A 497 -13.27 38.77 56.00
CA GLU A 497 -14.47 39.50 55.55
C GLU A 497 -14.33 40.11 54.14
N SER A 498 -13.13 40.05 53.54
CA SER A 498 -12.91 40.57 52.18
C SER A 498 -13.78 39.84 51.14
N LEU A 499 -14.42 40.63 50.28
CA LEU A 499 -15.26 40.08 49.18
C LEU A 499 -14.46 39.83 47.91
N GLU A 500 -13.34 40.53 47.73
CA GLU A 500 -12.50 40.44 46.55
C GLU A 500 -11.07 39.99 46.91
N PRO A 501 -10.41 39.18 46.06
CA PRO A 501 -9.01 38.83 46.26
C PRO A 501 -8.10 40.02 45.92
N VAL A 502 -7.00 40.14 46.64
CA VAL A 502 -5.94 41.10 46.41
C VAL A 502 -4.63 40.40 46.02
N SER A 503 -3.75 41.12 45.39
CA SER A 503 -2.41 40.61 45.08
C SER A 503 -1.41 41.07 46.12
N THR A 504 -0.55 40.17 46.57
CA THR A 504 0.58 40.50 47.45
C THR A 504 1.67 41.31 46.73
N ASP A 505 1.73 41.24 45.39
CA ASP A 505 2.59 42.06 44.52
C ASP A 505 1.88 42.31 43.19
N PRO A 506 1.09 43.42 43.09
CA PRO A 506 0.30 43.72 41.89
C PRO A 506 1.13 43.90 40.61
N ALA A 507 2.30 44.53 40.71
CA ALA A 507 3.17 44.78 39.56
C ALA A 507 3.79 43.45 39.01
N ARG A 508 4.11 42.54 39.92
CA ARG A 508 4.57 41.19 39.55
C ARG A 508 3.44 40.36 38.94
N LEU A 509 2.27 40.39 39.54
CA LEU A 509 1.09 39.67 39.05
C LEU A 509 0.73 40.11 37.62
N GLU A 510 0.73 41.40 37.32
CA GLU A 510 0.45 41.92 35.99
C GLU A 510 1.48 41.42 34.95
N ARG A 511 2.77 41.40 35.30
CA ARG A 511 3.83 40.83 34.42
C ARG A 511 3.60 39.37 34.16
N ILE A 512 3.30 38.58 35.20
CA ILE A 512 3.05 37.14 35.09
C ILE A 512 1.83 36.85 34.23
N GLN A 513 0.74 37.62 34.41
CA GLN A 513 -0.47 37.47 33.58
C GLN A 513 -0.18 37.68 32.10
N ARG A 514 0.58 38.72 31.74
CA ARG A 514 1.01 38.96 30.35
C ARG A 514 1.86 37.81 29.80
N GLN A 515 2.80 37.30 30.59
CA GLN A 515 3.65 36.15 30.20
C GLN A 515 2.84 34.85 30.07
N ARG A 516 1.89 34.62 30.96
CA ARG A 516 0.99 33.46 30.93
C ARG A 516 0.10 33.46 29.69
N ASP A 517 -0.46 34.63 29.33
CA ASP A 517 -1.29 34.75 28.14
C ASP A 517 -0.48 34.50 26.85
N ALA A 518 0.78 34.96 26.80
CA ALA A 518 1.70 34.63 25.72
C ALA A 518 2.04 33.12 25.68
N ALA A 519 2.33 32.51 26.83
CA ALA A 519 2.60 31.08 26.94
C ALA A 519 1.38 30.24 26.54
N ARG A 520 0.16 30.66 26.88
CA ARG A 520 -1.09 29.99 26.47
C ARG A 520 -1.25 29.99 24.96
N LYS A 521 -0.97 31.10 24.27
CA LYS A 521 -1.05 31.19 22.82
C LYS A 521 -0.03 30.26 22.17
N GLN A 522 1.21 30.23 22.66
CA GLN A 522 2.27 29.36 22.14
C GLN A 522 1.88 27.90 22.33
N LEU A 523 1.41 27.54 23.52
CA LEU A 523 0.93 26.18 23.82
C LEU A 523 -0.17 25.70 22.86
N GLN A 524 -1.13 26.59 22.53
CA GLN A 524 -2.17 26.26 21.54
C GLN A 524 -1.57 26.02 20.16
N MET A 525 -0.65 26.87 19.71
CA MET A 525 0.01 26.73 18.40
C MET A 525 0.77 25.40 18.30
N ASP A 526 1.52 25.03 19.34
CA ASP A 526 2.33 23.81 19.34
C ASP A 526 1.46 22.56 19.48
N ALA A 527 0.37 22.62 20.25
CA ALA A 527 -0.61 21.54 20.33
C ALA A 527 -1.32 21.30 18.98
N ASP A 528 -1.71 22.36 18.28
CA ASP A 528 -2.31 22.26 16.96
C ASP A 528 -1.31 21.76 15.92
N ALA A 529 -0.06 22.22 15.97
CA ALA A 529 1.01 21.72 15.10
C ALA A 529 1.24 20.21 15.29
N LEU A 530 1.14 19.68 16.51
CA LEU A 530 1.24 18.24 16.78
C LEU A 530 0.03 17.45 16.27
N ARG A 531 -1.19 18.00 16.38
CA ARG A 531 -2.41 17.34 15.85
C ARG A 531 -2.38 17.16 14.34
N HIS A 532 -1.74 18.08 13.62
CA HIS A 532 -1.65 18.07 12.16
C HIS A 532 -0.40 17.36 11.62
N ARG A 533 0.51 16.89 12.48
CA ARG A 533 1.64 16.04 12.07
C ARG A 533 1.19 14.58 12.04
N PRO A 534 1.12 13.95 10.87
CA PRO A 534 0.82 12.53 10.80
C PRO A 534 1.97 11.75 11.45
N PHE A 535 1.74 11.17 12.59
CA PHE A 535 2.54 10.04 13.10
C PHE A 535 2.11 8.78 12.33
N SER A 536 2.33 8.78 11.03
CA SER A 536 2.02 7.63 10.16
C SER A 536 3.28 6.86 9.82
#